data_5f71a55ae9d2bfd83e0260acdb4efe66
#
_entry.id   5f71a55ae9d2bfd83e0260acdb4efe66
#
_cell.length_a   1.000
_cell.length_b   1.000
_cell.length_c   1.000
_cell.angle_alpha   90.00
_cell.angle_beta   90.00
_cell.angle_gamma   90.00
#
_symmetry.space_group_name_H-M   'P 1'
#
loop_
_entity.id
_entity.type
_entity.pdbx_description
1 polymer ?
#
loop_
_entity_poly.entity_id
_entity_poly.type
_entity_poly.pdbx_seq_one_letter_code
_entity_poly.pdbx_strand_id
1 'polypeptide(L)'
;MTVPPGLHYTAEHEWVAIDGATASIGITDHAQRALGDVVYVSLPQPGAAVTAGEPCGEVESTKSVSDIYSPVDGEVTEVNEDINDDPGLVNADPYGAGWLFRVRLAEADGKLPPGLLSPADYAELTKDTK
;
A
#
# COMPACT_ATOMS: atom_id res chain seq x y z
N MET A 1 -6.62 -16.36 0.69
CA MET A 1 -6.07 -14.99 0.69
C MET A 1 -6.21 -14.40 2.09
N THR A 2 -5.20 -13.67 2.52
CA THR A 2 -5.16 -13.09 3.87
C THR A 2 -5.61 -11.64 3.86
N VAL A 3 -6.52 -11.31 4.79
CA VAL A 3 -6.96 -9.94 5.03
C VAL A 3 -6.76 -9.65 6.51
N PRO A 4 -5.57 -9.14 6.89
CA PRO A 4 -5.26 -8.94 8.30
C PRO A 4 -6.22 -7.97 8.99
N PRO A 5 -6.64 -8.26 10.22
CA PRO A 5 -7.41 -7.31 11.00
C PRO A 5 -6.52 -6.15 11.47
N GLY A 6 -7.14 -5.03 11.80
CA GLY A 6 -6.40 -3.88 12.33
C GLY A 6 -5.80 -2.97 11.26
N LEU A 7 -5.95 -3.30 9.98
CA LEU A 7 -5.52 -2.46 8.88
C LEU A 7 -6.73 -1.82 8.21
N HIS A 8 -6.47 -0.81 7.39
CA HIS A 8 -7.46 -0.23 6.49
C HIS A 8 -7.04 -0.55 5.05
N TYR A 9 -7.99 -0.55 4.14
CA TYR A 9 -7.75 -0.98 2.76
C TYR A 9 -8.37 -0.01 1.77
N THR A 10 -7.88 -0.06 0.52
CA THR A 10 -8.48 0.73 -0.57
C THR A 10 -9.05 -0.22 -1.62
N ALA A 11 -9.91 0.32 -2.48
CA ALA A 11 -10.46 -0.43 -3.61
C ALA A 11 -9.39 -0.74 -4.67
N GLU A 12 -8.26 -0.05 -4.62
CA GLU A 12 -7.10 -0.29 -5.49
C GLU A 12 -6.13 -1.31 -4.90
N HIS A 13 -6.52 -1.95 -3.78
CA HIS A 13 -5.76 -3.04 -3.16
C HIS A 13 -4.46 -2.60 -2.51
N GLU A 14 -4.50 -1.45 -1.82
CA GLU A 14 -3.43 -1.03 -0.91
C GLU A 14 -3.91 -1.19 0.53
N TRP A 15 -2.97 -1.45 1.43
CA TRP A 15 -3.27 -1.50 2.87
C TRP A 15 -2.62 -0.32 3.58
N VAL A 16 -3.22 0.07 4.70
CA VAL A 16 -2.75 1.18 5.54
C VAL A 16 -2.72 0.74 6.98
N ALA A 17 -1.56 0.86 7.62
CA ALA A 17 -1.41 0.61 9.06
C ALA A 17 -1.14 1.96 9.74
N ILE A 18 -2.01 2.34 10.66
CA ILE A 18 -1.93 3.62 11.35
C ILE A 18 -1.24 3.46 12.70
N ASP A 19 -0.25 4.32 12.97
CA ASP A 19 0.45 4.38 14.24
C ASP A 19 0.60 5.86 14.59
N GLY A 20 -0.33 6.38 15.40
CA GLY A 20 -0.35 7.80 15.73
C GLY A 20 -0.61 8.63 14.48
N ALA A 21 0.30 9.54 14.18
CA ALA A 21 0.20 10.41 13.00
C ALA A 21 0.91 9.84 11.77
N THR A 22 1.38 8.59 11.84
CA THR A 22 2.13 7.94 10.75
C THR A 22 1.32 6.79 10.17
N ALA A 23 1.33 6.67 8.85
CA ALA A 23 0.71 5.56 8.13
C ALA A 23 1.78 4.78 7.38
N SER A 24 1.79 3.46 7.54
CA SER A 24 2.61 2.57 6.72
C SER A 24 1.73 2.01 5.62
N ILE A 25 2.24 1.93 4.40
CA ILE A 25 1.45 1.62 3.22
C ILE A 25 2.12 0.53 2.41
N GLY A 26 1.32 -0.39 1.89
CA GLY A 26 1.79 -1.43 0.99
C GLY A 26 0.65 -1.93 0.13
N ILE A 27 0.91 -2.95 -0.68
CA ILE A 27 -0.13 -3.60 -1.46
C ILE A 27 -0.56 -4.88 -0.76
N THR A 28 -1.80 -5.28 -1.01
CA THR A 28 -2.39 -6.44 -0.34
C THR A 28 -1.92 -7.75 -0.97
N ASP A 29 -2.19 -8.85 -0.26
CA ASP A 29 -1.95 -10.19 -0.80
C ASP A 29 -2.73 -10.39 -2.11
N HIS A 30 -3.96 -9.89 -2.17
CA HIS A 30 -4.75 -9.94 -3.40
C HIS A 30 -4.03 -9.25 -4.56
N ALA A 31 -3.47 -8.06 -4.31
CA ALA A 31 -2.77 -7.30 -5.34
C ALA A 31 -1.53 -8.03 -5.84
N GLN A 32 -0.71 -8.58 -4.93
CA GLN A 32 0.51 -9.25 -5.34
C GLN A 32 0.20 -10.54 -6.11
N ARG A 33 -0.88 -11.24 -5.76
CA ARG A 33 -1.30 -12.44 -6.50
C ARG A 33 -1.76 -12.09 -7.91
N ALA A 34 -2.48 -10.98 -8.05
CA ALA A 34 -2.95 -10.51 -9.36
C ALA A 34 -1.80 -10.07 -10.25
N LEU A 35 -0.78 -9.43 -9.67
CA LEU A 35 0.38 -8.95 -10.41
C LEU A 35 1.32 -10.08 -10.85
N GLY A 36 1.49 -11.09 -10.00
CA GLY A 36 2.52 -12.10 -10.19
C GLY A 36 3.86 -11.60 -9.67
N ASP A 37 4.96 -12.13 -10.19
CA ASP A 37 6.30 -11.83 -9.68
C ASP A 37 6.65 -10.35 -9.90
N VAL A 38 6.86 -9.63 -8.81
CA VAL A 38 7.24 -8.23 -8.85
C VAL A 38 8.73 -8.13 -9.16
N VAL A 39 9.09 -7.35 -10.18
CA VAL A 39 10.47 -7.22 -10.65
C VAL A 39 11.03 -5.82 -10.42
N TYR A 40 10.16 -4.82 -10.22
CA TYR A 40 10.61 -3.46 -9.99
C TYR A 40 9.52 -2.67 -9.27
N VAL A 41 9.92 -1.80 -8.34
CA VAL A 41 8.99 -0.91 -7.63
C VAL A 41 9.57 0.50 -7.68
N SER A 42 8.77 1.45 -8.14
CA SER A 42 9.12 2.86 -8.11
C SER A 42 8.36 3.49 -6.94
N LEU A 43 9.08 3.98 -5.93
CA LEU A 43 8.51 4.53 -4.72
C LEU A 43 8.57 6.06 -4.75
N PRO A 44 7.65 6.74 -4.03
CA PRO A 44 7.80 8.19 -3.86
C PRO A 44 9.04 8.49 -3.04
N GLN A 45 9.53 9.72 -3.13
CA GLN A 45 10.75 10.11 -2.41
C GLN A 45 10.41 10.64 -1.02
N PRO A 46 11.27 10.42 -0.02
CA PRO A 46 11.08 11.06 1.28
C PRO A 46 11.00 12.58 1.10
N GLY A 47 10.03 13.19 1.76
CA GLY A 47 9.73 14.61 1.63
C GLY A 47 8.69 14.93 0.58
N ALA A 48 8.30 13.97 -0.26
CA ALA A 48 7.26 14.19 -1.27
C ALA A 48 5.89 14.28 -0.62
N ALA A 49 5.04 15.16 -1.12
CA ALA A 49 3.65 15.23 -0.69
C ALA A 49 2.83 14.22 -1.48
N VAL A 50 1.92 13.53 -0.81
CA VAL A 50 1.01 12.58 -1.46
C VAL A 50 -0.44 12.96 -1.14
N THR A 51 -1.33 12.65 -2.07
CA THR A 51 -2.75 12.97 -1.96
C THR A 51 -3.57 11.71 -2.14
N ALA A 52 -4.54 11.51 -1.26
CA ALA A 52 -5.39 10.33 -1.32
C ALA A 52 -6.05 10.20 -2.70
N GLY A 53 -5.93 9.01 -3.28
CA GLY A 53 -6.53 8.70 -4.58
C GLY A 53 -5.67 9.08 -5.78
N GLU A 54 -4.47 9.67 -5.56
CA GLU A 54 -3.59 10.02 -6.67
C GLU A 54 -2.39 9.07 -6.76
N PRO A 55 -1.90 8.82 -7.99
CA PRO A 55 -0.74 7.93 -8.15
C PRO A 55 0.50 8.53 -7.50
N CYS A 56 1.27 7.71 -6.81
CA CYS A 56 2.51 8.16 -6.17
C CYS A 56 3.68 7.23 -6.46
N GLY A 57 3.45 6.12 -7.15
CA GLY A 57 4.51 5.19 -7.52
C GLY A 57 3.97 4.13 -8.45
N GLU A 58 4.80 3.12 -8.73
CA GLU A 58 4.43 2.03 -9.62
C GLU A 58 5.02 0.72 -9.15
N VAL A 59 4.32 -0.38 -9.43
CA VAL A 59 4.82 -1.73 -9.23
C VAL A 59 4.84 -2.42 -10.59
N GLU A 60 6.01 -2.90 -10.99
CA GLU A 60 6.14 -3.61 -12.25
C GLU A 60 6.34 -5.10 -11.98
N SER A 61 5.56 -5.92 -12.66
CA SER A 61 5.69 -7.38 -12.57
C SER A 61 6.06 -7.94 -13.94
N THR A 62 6.24 -9.26 -13.98
CA THR A 62 6.52 -9.95 -15.24
C THR A 62 5.35 -9.86 -16.23
N LYS A 63 4.15 -9.52 -15.73
CA LYS A 63 2.93 -9.47 -16.55
C LYS A 63 2.45 -8.07 -16.87
N SER A 64 2.64 -7.11 -15.96
CA SER A 64 2.03 -5.80 -16.11
C SER A 64 2.69 -4.76 -15.22
N VAL A 65 2.29 -3.49 -15.43
CA VAL A 65 2.69 -2.37 -14.59
C VAL A 65 1.42 -1.80 -13.96
N SER A 66 1.46 -1.54 -12.67
CA SER A 66 0.31 -1.01 -11.94
C SER A 66 0.73 0.22 -11.14
N ASP A 67 -0.10 1.26 -11.17
CA ASP A 67 0.14 2.44 -10.34
C ASP A 67 -0.14 2.13 -8.88
N ILE A 68 0.63 2.76 -8.00
CA ILE A 68 0.35 2.76 -6.56
C ILE A 68 -0.32 4.10 -6.26
N TYR A 69 -1.55 4.04 -5.72
CA TYR A 69 -2.28 5.23 -5.32
C TYR A 69 -2.08 5.45 -3.83
N SER A 70 -1.85 6.70 -3.43
CA SER A 70 -1.75 6.97 -2.00
C SER A 70 -3.15 6.85 -1.38
N PRO A 71 -3.29 6.11 -0.27
CA PRO A 71 -4.58 6.03 0.41
C PRO A 71 -4.83 7.19 1.36
N VAL A 72 -3.84 8.05 1.57
CA VAL A 72 -3.92 9.13 2.56
C VAL A 72 -3.26 10.39 2.02
N ASP A 73 -3.59 11.53 2.65
CA ASP A 73 -2.90 12.79 2.41
C ASP A 73 -1.77 12.95 3.42
N GLY A 74 -0.62 13.41 2.97
CA GLY A 74 0.50 13.64 3.88
C GLY A 74 1.82 13.79 3.17
N GLU A 75 2.89 13.59 3.94
CA GLU A 75 4.26 13.71 3.44
C GLU A 75 4.99 12.39 3.68
N VAL A 76 5.66 11.89 2.66
CA VAL A 76 6.44 10.65 2.76
C VAL A 76 7.63 10.89 3.69
N THR A 77 7.74 10.06 4.72
CA THR A 77 8.84 10.15 5.70
C THR A 77 9.90 9.09 5.48
N GLU A 78 9.49 7.90 5.02
CA GLU A 78 10.40 6.79 4.78
C GLU A 78 9.94 5.98 3.59
N VAL A 79 10.90 5.35 2.92
CA VAL A 79 10.61 4.33 1.90
C VAL A 79 11.37 3.07 2.28
N ASN A 80 10.84 1.92 1.86
CA ASN A 80 11.47 0.63 2.14
C ASN A 80 12.57 0.37 1.10
N GLU A 81 13.80 0.70 1.46
CA GLU A 81 14.92 0.55 0.54
C GLU A 81 15.23 -0.90 0.22
N ASP A 82 14.84 -1.82 1.08
CA ASP A 82 15.02 -3.26 0.82
C ASP A 82 14.26 -3.72 -0.42
N ILE A 83 13.15 -3.05 -0.74
CA ILE A 83 12.36 -3.35 -1.94
C ILE A 83 13.17 -3.03 -3.21
N ASN A 84 14.01 -2.01 -3.17
CA ASN A 84 14.85 -1.67 -4.33
C ASN A 84 15.85 -2.77 -4.66
N ASP A 85 16.36 -3.43 -3.63
CA ASP A 85 17.32 -4.53 -3.80
C ASP A 85 16.61 -5.86 -4.03
N ASP A 86 15.41 -6.02 -3.49
CA ASP A 86 14.66 -7.28 -3.58
C ASP A 86 13.16 -6.99 -3.75
N PRO A 87 12.72 -6.67 -4.96
CA PRO A 87 11.30 -6.42 -5.21
C PRO A 87 10.40 -7.61 -4.87
N GLY A 88 10.95 -8.81 -4.86
CA GLY A 88 10.20 -10.02 -4.51
C GLY A 88 9.69 -10.05 -3.08
N LEU A 89 10.18 -9.16 -2.20
CA LEU A 89 9.65 -9.04 -0.85
C LEU A 89 8.16 -8.69 -0.87
N VAL A 90 7.71 -7.95 -1.87
CA VAL A 90 6.30 -7.61 -2.02
C VAL A 90 5.45 -8.87 -2.19
N ASN A 91 5.98 -9.85 -2.91
CA ASN A 91 5.29 -11.13 -3.09
C ASN A 91 5.41 -12.01 -1.84
N ALA A 92 6.60 -12.03 -1.23
CA ALA A 92 6.89 -12.94 -0.13
C ALA A 92 6.19 -12.53 1.17
N ASP A 93 6.11 -11.23 1.44
CA ASP A 93 5.57 -10.74 2.70
C ASP A 93 4.94 -9.36 2.54
N PRO A 94 3.82 -9.26 1.81
CA PRO A 94 3.23 -7.96 1.46
C PRO A 94 2.80 -7.13 2.67
N TYR A 95 2.49 -7.75 3.80
CA TYR A 95 2.04 -7.04 5.01
C TYR A 95 3.18 -6.79 6.01
N GLY A 96 4.36 -7.34 5.77
CA GLY A 96 5.51 -7.20 6.65
C GLY A 96 6.69 -6.61 5.94
N ALA A 97 7.71 -7.43 5.65
CA ALA A 97 8.95 -6.95 5.04
C ALA A 97 8.74 -6.26 3.69
N GLY A 98 7.62 -6.51 3.02
CA GLY A 98 7.26 -5.91 1.73
C GLY A 98 6.52 -4.59 1.80
N TRP A 99 6.50 -3.92 2.97
CA TRP A 99 5.89 -2.59 3.05
C TRP A 99 6.58 -1.63 2.06
N LEU A 100 5.85 -0.63 1.58
CA LEU A 100 6.36 0.24 0.53
C LEU A 100 6.90 1.56 1.04
N PHE A 101 6.06 2.34 1.73
CA PHE A 101 6.49 3.65 2.23
C PHE A 101 5.67 4.05 3.45
N ARG A 102 6.16 5.05 4.18
CA ARG A 102 5.47 5.63 5.34
C ARG A 102 5.19 7.10 5.09
N VAL A 103 4.04 7.54 5.59
CA VAL A 103 3.55 8.91 5.40
C VAL A 103 3.22 9.50 6.76
N ARG A 104 3.68 10.75 6.99
CA ARG A 104 3.18 11.53 8.11
C ARG A 104 1.86 12.14 7.64
N LEU A 105 0.78 11.81 8.37
CA LEU A 105 -0.57 12.23 7.98
C LEU A 105 -0.71 13.75 8.05
N ALA A 106 -1.42 14.32 7.09
CA ALA A 106 -1.69 15.76 7.06
C ALA A 106 -2.53 16.19 8.26
N GLU A 107 -3.44 15.30 8.70
CA GLU A 107 -4.25 15.53 9.89
C GLU A 107 -3.53 14.93 11.08
N ALA A 108 -3.04 15.78 11.98
CA ALA A 108 -2.23 15.34 13.12
C ALA A 108 -2.99 14.45 14.11
N ASP A 109 -4.31 14.45 14.07
CA ASP A 109 -5.13 13.60 14.93
C ASP A 109 -5.30 12.17 14.38
N GLY A 110 -4.63 11.85 13.30
CA GLY A 110 -4.72 10.52 12.70
C GLY A 110 -6.01 10.26 11.96
N LYS A 111 -6.77 11.30 11.66
CA LYS A 111 -8.02 11.17 10.95
C LYS A 111 -7.79 10.69 9.52
N LEU A 112 -8.51 9.65 9.13
CA LEU A 112 -8.36 9.03 7.82
C LEU A 112 -9.30 9.65 6.79
N PRO A 113 -8.90 9.68 5.51
CA PRO A 113 -9.80 10.14 4.45
C PRO A 113 -11.00 9.22 4.33
N PRO A 114 -12.14 9.72 3.88
CA PRO A 114 -13.28 8.86 3.59
C PRO A 114 -12.95 7.90 2.44
N GLY A 115 -13.59 6.74 2.43
CA GLY A 115 -13.40 5.77 1.37
C GLY A 115 -12.46 4.63 1.71
N LEU A 116 -11.76 4.69 2.85
CA LEU A 116 -10.97 3.53 3.28
C LEU A 116 -11.90 2.42 3.77
N LEU A 117 -11.53 1.20 3.46
CA LEU A 117 -12.32 0.03 3.75
C LEU A 117 -11.83 -0.65 5.03
N SER A 118 -12.76 -1.18 5.81
CA SER A 118 -12.42 -2.06 6.93
C SER A 118 -11.97 -3.41 6.39
N PRO A 119 -11.33 -4.26 7.22
CA PRO A 119 -10.99 -5.62 6.79
C PRO A 119 -12.21 -6.39 6.29
N ALA A 120 -13.37 -6.25 6.95
CA ALA A 120 -14.58 -6.94 6.54
C ALA A 120 -15.08 -6.45 5.17
N ASP A 121 -15.05 -5.14 4.96
CA ASP A 121 -15.48 -4.56 3.68
C ASP A 121 -14.55 -4.95 2.55
N TYR A 122 -13.25 -4.97 2.82
CA TYR A 122 -12.28 -5.37 1.81
C TYR A 122 -12.39 -6.86 1.48
N ALA A 123 -12.61 -7.69 2.49
CA ALA A 123 -12.80 -9.12 2.27
C ALA A 123 -14.04 -9.38 1.39
N GLU A 124 -15.10 -8.58 1.61
CA GLU A 124 -16.31 -8.69 0.80
C GLU A 124 -16.04 -8.27 -0.65
N LEU A 125 -15.25 -7.21 -0.84
CA LEU A 125 -14.90 -6.73 -2.17
C LEU A 125 -14.12 -7.78 -2.96
N THR A 126 -13.27 -8.54 -2.30
CA THR A 126 -12.35 -9.48 -2.97
C THR A 126 -12.84 -10.92 -2.97
N LYS A 127 -13.93 -11.23 -2.28
CA LYS A 127 -14.34 -12.63 -2.10
C LYS A 127 -14.72 -13.34 -3.39
N ASP A 128 -15.19 -12.62 -4.39
CA ASP A 128 -15.59 -13.18 -5.68
C ASP A 128 -14.43 -13.28 -6.66
N THR A 129 -13.25 -12.84 -6.25
CA THR A 129 -12.06 -12.87 -7.09
C THR A 129 -11.32 -14.16 -6.85
N LYS A 130 -11.27 -14.99 -7.85
CA LYS A 130 -10.66 -16.31 -7.74
C LYS A 130 -9.43 -16.42 -8.58
#